data_bdeb509d04443469bfb8025e906924c4
#
_entry.id   bdeb509d04443469bfb8025e906924c4
#
_cell.length_a   1.000
_cell.length_b   1.000
_cell.length_c   1.000
_cell.angle_alpha   90.00
_cell.angle_beta   90.00
_cell.angle_gamma   90.00
#
_symmetry.space_group_name_H-M   'P 1'
#
loop_
_entity.id
_entity.type
_entity.pdbx_description
1 polymer ?
#
loop_
_entity_poly.entity_id
_entity_poly.type
_entity_poly.pdbx_seq_one_letter_code
_entity_poly.pdbx_strand_id
1 'polypeptide(L)'
;MEQVELGWNDFWAEIFRVKHRRSIQGIHHYDKMVVDFCVEVLGLKTGDELLDIACGAGDQSVEFAKLGLNVTAFDIAERLIESAKECGKDNHVSVNFFTGDMLKMSFENQFKGAVLLSHSFGFFNHEENKQVLKDTHKALKSKGCLLLDLMNPYNIPRFHKVWTLLEGGYLLNEPHLLDAPAGVLRGRPATFIDTLNDRLVLMDEDALSNNDIRMYTALEIRGMLEDVGFKKIEFYGQNKLPRMQYSADSERMVVLAHK
;
A
#
# COMPACT_ATOMS: atom_id res chain seq x y z
N MET A 1 -20.77 -9.67 -23.19
CA MET A 1 -20.05 -8.93 -22.13
C MET A 1 -20.42 -7.46 -22.22
N GLU A 2 -20.95 -6.92 -21.18
CA GLU A 2 -21.15 -5.46 -21.00
C GLU A 2 -19.80 -4.78 -20.81
N GLN A 3 -19.56 -3.66 -21.45
CA GLN A 3 -18.35 -2.87 -21.25
C GLN A 3 -18.63 -1.77 -20.20
N VAL A 4 -17.78 -1.67 -19.18
CA VAL A 4 -17.85 -0.68 -18.11
C VAL A 4 -16.51 0.01 -18.01
N GLU A 5 -16.49 1.35 -18.01
CA GLU A 5 -15.30 2.15 -17.81
C GLU A 5 -15.34 2.75 -16.40
N LEU A 6 -14.24 2.63 -15.66
CA LEU A 6 -14.14 3.06 -14.27
C LEU A 6 -12.89 3.91 -14.06
N GLY A 7 -13.01 4.95 -13.24
CA GLY A 7 -11.89 5.70 -12.71
C GLY A 7 -10.96 4.82 -11.87
N TRP A 8 -9.72 5.28 -11.62
CA TRP A 8 -8.68 4.49 -10.98
C TRP A 8 -9.11 3.85 -9.65
N ASN A 9 -9.69 4.64 -8.75
CA ASN A 9 -10.13 4.14 -7.44
C ASN A 9 -11.24 3.09 -7.56
N ASP A 10 -12.22 3.33 -8.43
CA ASP A 10 -13.35 2.43 -8.64
C ASP A 10 -12.94 1.15 -9.36
N PHE A 11 -12.00 1.24 -10.30
CA PHE A 11 -11.46 0.08 -11.00
C PHE A 11 -10.78 -0.89 -10.00
N TRP A 12 -9.87 -0.38 -9.18
CA TRP A 12 -9.20 -1.22 -8.19
C TRP A 12 -10.14 -1.70 -7.09
N ALA A 13 -11.10 -0.85 -6.68
CA ALA A 13 -12.14 -1.26 -5.74
C ALA A 13 -13.00 -2.39 -6.31
N GLU A 14 -13.36 -2.35 -7.60
CA GLU A 14 -14.12 -3.41 -8.26
C GLU A 14 -13.33 -4.74 -8.29
N ILE A 15 -12.02 -4.68 -8.49
CA ILE A 15 -11.16 -5.87 -8.51
C ILE A 15 -10.97 -6.46 -7.12
N PHE A 16 -10.67 -5.62 -6.12
CA PHE A 16 -10.33 -6.09 -4.78
C PHE A 16 -11.54 -6.30 -3.85
N ARG A 17 -12.72 -5.78 -4.22
CA ARG A 17 -13.96 -5.92 -3.43
C ARG A 17 -14.46 -7.36 -3.36
N VAL A 18 -14.23 -8.17 -4.36
CA VAL A 18 -14.77 -9.53 -4.39
C VAL A 18 -13.91 -10.41 -3.49
N LYS A 19 -14.45 -10.75 -2.35
CA LYS A 19 -13.84 -11.57 -1.29
C LYS A 19 -13.19 -12.86 -1.80
N HIS A 20 -13.79 -13.47 -2.81
CA HIS A 20 -13.30 -14.68 -3.45
C HIS A 20 -12.10 -14.45 -4.37
N ARG A 21 -11.95 -13.26 -4.97
CA ARG A 21 -10.82 -12.95 -5.86
C ARG A 21 -9.47 -12.95 -5.15
N ARG A 22 -9.48 -12.86 -3.82
CA ARG A 22 -8.27 -12.86 -2.98
C ARG A 22 -7.79 -14.26 -2.61
N SER A 23 -8.65 -15.27 -2.68
CA SER A 23 -8.37 -16.59 -2.11
C SER A 23 -7.53 -17.52 -2.98
N ILE A 24 -7.33 -17.21 -4.27
CA ILE A 24 -6.82 -18.20 -5.23
C ILE A 24 -5.32 -18.52 -5.10
N GLN A 25 -4.47 -17.66 -4.56
CA GLN A 25 -3.03 -17.92 -4.62
C GLN A 25 -2.25 -17.61 -3.34
N GLY A 26 -2.81 -17.89 -2.18
CA GLY A 26 -2.05 -17.71 -0.93
C GLY A 26 -1.83 -16.25 -0.54
N ILE A 27 -2.69 -15.33 -1.01
CA ILE A 27 -2.64 -13.90 -0.65
C ILE A 27 -2.71 -13.74 0.88
N HIS A 28 -3.57 -14.48 1.56
CA HIS A 28 -3.61 -14.45 3.04
C HIS A 28 -2.30 -14.88 3.70
N HIS A 29 -1.58 -15.83 3.10
CA HIS A 29 -0.26 -16.20 3.60
C HIS A 29 0.77 -15.09 3.39
N TYR A 30 0.68 -14.39 2.26
CA TYR A 30 1.54 -13.22 1.97
C TYR A 30 1.25 -12.07 2.94
N ASP A 31 -0.01 -11.71 3.16
CA ASP A 31 -0.40 -10.65 4.09
C ASP A 31 0.13 -10.93 5.50
N LYS A 32 -0.03 -12.17 5.97
CA LYS A 32 0.53 -12.58 7.26
C LYS A 32 2.06 -12.44 7.31
N MET A 33 2.79 -12.83 6.27
CA MET A 33 4.25 -12.68 6.24
C MET A 33 4.67 -11.20 6.30
N VAL A 34 3.96 -10.32 5.60
CA VAL A 34 4.20 -8.87 5.63
C VAL A 34 3.93 -8.32 7.04
N VAL A 35 2.83 -8.70 7.64
CA VAL A 35 2.44 -8.27 8.99
C VAL A 35 3.45 -8.76 10.04
N ASP A 36 3.87 -10.03 10.00
CA ASP A 36 4.88 -10.58 10.91
C ASP A 36 6.20 -9.78 10.80
N PHE A 37 6.62 -9.44 9.59
CA PHE A 37 7.78 -8.58 9.35
C PHE A 37 7.59 -7.18 9.94
N CYS A 38 6.45 -6.53 9.67
CA CYS A 38 6.15 -5.19 10.16
C CYS A 38 6.17 -5.14 11.71
N VAL A 39 5.52 -6.11 12.36
CA VAL A 39 5.47 -6.19 13.82
C VAL A 39 6.87 -6.35 14.41
N GLU A 40 7.71 -7.19 13.81
CA GLU A 40 9.08 -7.40 14.27
C GLU A 40 9.95 -6.14 14.12
N VAL A 41 9.94 -5.49 12.92
CA VAL A 41 10.83 -4.35 12.66
C VAL A 41 10.39 -3.07 13.35
N LEU A 42 9.08 -2.86 13.51
CA LEU A 42 8.50 -1.75 14.25
C LEU A 42 8.55 -1.96 15.77
N GLY A 43 8.83 -3.20 16.22
CA GLY A 43 8.85 -3.56 17.64
C GLY A 43 7.50 -3.41 18.32
N LEU A 44 6.41 -3.72 17.60
CA LEU A 44 5.03 -3.62 18.08
C LEU A 44 4.67 -4.77 19.02
N LYS A 45 3.77 -4.49 19.95
CA LYS A 45 3.24 -5.45 20.92
C LYS A 45 1.73 -5.32 21.02
N THR A 46 1.08 -6.36 21.50
CA THR A 46 -0.35 -6.35 21.82
C THR A 46 -0.72 -5.08 22.61
N GLY A 47 -1.75 -4.38 22.17
CA GLY A 47 -2.23 -3.12 22.72
C GLY A 47 -1.57 -1.87 22.16
N ASP A 48 -0.51 -1.97 21.37
CA ASP A 48 0.07 -0.80 20.69
C ASP A 48 -0.88 -0.23 19.61
N GLU A 49 -0.87 1.10 19.49
CA GLU A 49 -1.63 1.83 18.46
C GLU A 49 -0.85 1.83 17.14
N LEU A 50 -1.48 1.36 16.07
CA LEU A 50 -0.94 1.31 14.72
C LEU A 50 -1.82 2.13 13.76
N LEU A 51 -1.19 2.93 12.92
CA LEU A 51 -1.84 3.64 11.81
C LEU A 51 -1.50 2.93 10.49
N ASP A 52 -2.51 2.47 9.77
CA ASP A 52 -2.39 1.89 8.43
C ASP A 52 -2.93 2.89 7.40
N ILE A 53 -2.02 3.49 6.63
CA ILE A 53 -2.30 4.58 5.69
C ILE A 53 -2.47 3.97 4.29
N ALA A 54 -3.58 4.27 3.62
CA ALA A 54 -3.99 3.66 2.35
C ALA A 54 -4.12 2.12 2.48
N CYS A 55 -4.98 1.71 3.42
CA CYS A 55 -5.12 0.31 3.83
C CYS A 55 -5.84 -0.58 2.79
N GLY A 56 -6.35 0.00 1.71
CA GLY A 56 -7.13 -0.72 0.71
C GLY A 56 -8.33 -1.43 1.33
N ALA A 57 -8.50 -2.69 1.03
CA ALA A 57 -9.57 -3.53 1.54
C ALA A 57 -9.27 -4.16 2.92
N GLY A 58 -8.24 -3.69 3.63
CA GLY A 58 -8.01 -3.95 5.04
C GLY A 58 -7.41 -5.30 5.39
N ASP A 59 -6.87 -6.06 4.43
CA ASP A 59 -6.36 -7.41 4.70
C ASP A 59 -5.22 -7.40 5.74
N GLN A 60 -4.21 -6.54 5.57
CA GLN A 60 -3.12 -6.39 6.53
C GLN A 60 -3.60 -5.78 7.85
N SER A 61 -4.50 -4.78 7.80
CA SER A 61 -5.09 -4.18 9.01
C SER A 61 -5.78 -5.23 9.89
N VAL A 62 -6.51 -6.17 9.29
CA VAL A 62 -7.17 -7.28 9.97
C VAL A 62 -6.14 -8.24 10.58
N GLU A 63 -5.07 -8.57 9.86
CA GLU A 63 -4.00 -9.42 10.38
C GLU A 63 -3.26 -8.73 11.56
N PHE A 64 -3.00 -7.42 11.50
CA PHE A 64 -2.48 -6.66 12.65
C PHE A 64 -3.42 -6.73 13.86
N ALA A 65 -4.73 -6.56 13.65
CA ALA A 65 -5.72 -6.64 14.74
C ALA A 65 -5.82 -8.04 15.36
N LYS A 66 -5.63 -9.12 14.58
CA LYS A 66 -5.55 -10.50 15.09
C LYS A 66 -4.38 -10.71 16.06
N LEU A 67 -3.30 -9.93 15.93
CA LEU A 67 -2.16 -9.92 16.85
C LEU A 67 -2.40 -9.05 18.09
N GLY A 68 -3.60 -8.48 18.22
CA GLY A 68 -4.02 -7.67 19.36
C GLY A 68 -3.54 -6.22 19.31
N LEU A 69 -3.20 -5.69 18.13
CA LEU A 69 -2.91 -4.27 17.94
C LEU A 69 -4.21 -3.46 17.85
N ASN A 70 -4.18 -2.23 18.33
CA ASN A 70 -5.24 -1.25 18.13
C ASN A 70 -5.04 -0.54 16.80
N VAL A 71 -5.71 -1.00 15.76
CA VAL A 71 -5.48 -0.52 14.39
C VAL A 71 -6.46 0.57 14.03
N THR A 72 -5.94 1.71 13.57
CA THR A 72 -6.67 2.75 12.85
C THR A 72 -6.20 2.71 11.40
N ALA A 73 -7.14 2.56 10.47
CA ALA A 73 -6.82 2.34 9.06
C ALA A 73 -7.77 3.14 8.16
N PHE A 74 -7.22 3.73 7.11
CA PHE A 74 -8.03 4.50 6.17
C PHE A 74 -7.54 4.37 4.73
N ASP A 75 -8.46 4.60 3.81
CA ASP A 75 -8.20 4.66 2.37
C ASP A 75 -9.10 5.74 1.74
N ILE A 76 -8.69 6.29 0.61
CA ILE A 76 -9.49 7.28 -0.12
C ILE A 76 -10.71 6.64 -0.80
N ALA A 77 -10.64 5.36 -1.14
CA ALA A 77 -11.69 4.63 -1.83
C ALA A 77 -12.74 4.10 -0.85
N GLU A 78 -13.90 4.75 -0.78
CA GLU A 78 -15.01 4.37 0.11
C GLU A 78 -15.43 2.91 -0.05
N ARG A 79 -15.51 2.41 -1.30
CA ARG A 79 -15.86 1.01 -1.59
C ARG A 79 -14.85 0.00 -1.03
N LEU A 80 -13.56 0.36 -0.95
CA LEU A 80 -12.54 -0.48 -0.31
C LEU A 80 -12.73 -0.48 1.21
N ILE A 81 -13.08 0.66 1.80
CA ILE A 81 -13.37 0.75 3.23
C ILE A 81 -14.62 -0.05 3.62
N GLU A 82 -15.65 -0.08 2.79
CA GLU A 82 -16.80 -0.97 3.00
C GLU A 82 -16.34 -2.44 3.06
N SER A 83 -15.52 -2.87 2.09
CA SER A 83 -14.95 -4.23 2.06
C SER A 83 -14.04 -4.51 3.26
N ALA A 84 -13.26 -3.52 3.71
CA ALA A 84 -12.40 -3.63 4.89
C ALA A 84 -13.22 -3.85 6.17
N LYS A 85 -14.33 -3.12 6.33
CA LYS A 85 -15.25 -3.31 7.45
C LYS A 85 -15.90 -4.70 7.45
N GLU A 86 -16.28 -5.21 6.28
CA GLU A 86 -16.79 -6.58 6.14
C GLU A 86 -15.70 -7.61 6.49
N CYS A 87 -14.47 -7.40 5.98
CA CYS A 87 -13.33 -8.26 6.29
C CYS A 87 -13.07 -8.33 7.81
N GLY A 88 -13.12 -7.20 8.52
CA GLY A 88 -12.97 -7.15 9.97
C GLY A 88 -14.06 -7.95 10.71
N LYS A 89 -15.34 -7.78 10.31
CA LYS A 89 -16.47 -8.53 10.88
C LYS A 89 -16.32 -10.03 10.70
N ASP A 90 -15.97 -10.47 9.50
CA ASP A 90 -15.83 -11.89 9.18
C ASP A 90 -14.68 -12.57 9.93
N ASN A 91 -13.65 -11.80 10.25
CA ASN A 91 -12.52 -12.26 11.04
C ASN A 91 -12.67 -12.03 12.55
N HIS A 92 -13.84 -11.51 12.99
CA HIS A 92 -14.15 -11.23 14.40
C HIS A 92 -13.13 -10.33 15.10
N VAL A 93 -12.58 -9.34 14.37
CA VAL A 93 -11.66 -8.34 14.92
C VAL A 93 -12.24 -6.93 14.77
N SER A 94 -11.79 -6.04 15.65
CA SER A 94 -12.17 -4.62 15.61
C SER A 94 -11.01 -3.81 15.04
N VAL A 95 -11.27 -3.08 13.96
CA VAL A 95 -10.38 -2.10 13.36
C VAL A 95 -11.16 -0.81 13.13
N ASN A 96 -10.55 0.32 13.43
CA ASN A 96 -11.15 1.63 13.16
C ASN A 96 -10.94 2.01 11.70
N PHE A 97 -11.84 1.54 10.81
CA PHE A 97 -11.82 1.83 9.38
C PHE A 97 -12.63 3.07 9.03
N PHE A 98 -12.06 4.00 8.27
CA PHE A 98 -12.77 5.17 7.73
C PHE A 98 -12.24 5.60 6.37
N THR A 99 -13.07 6.30 5.59
CA THR A 99 -12.66 6.90 4.32
C THR A 99 -11.89 8.19 4.61
N GLY A 100 -10.67 8.32 4.07
CA GLY A 100 -9.80 9.45 4.36
C GLY A 100 -8.74 9.69 3.28
N ASP A 101 -8.27 10.93 3.21
CA ASP A 101 -7.23 11.37 2.30
C ASP A 101 -5.91 11.54 3.08
N MET A 102 -4.84 10.86 2.65
CA MET A 102 -3.54 10.96 3.33
C MET A 102 -2.90 12.35 3.26
N LEU A 103 -3.35 13.21 2.34
CA LEU A 103 -2.96 14.63 2.31
C LEU A 103 -3.68 15.48 3.38
N LYS A 104 -4.68 14.93 4.07
CA LYS A 104 -5.51 15.65 5.05
C LYS A 104 -5.47 15.00 6.43
N MET A 105 -4.41 14.29 6.77
CA MET A 105 -4.25 13.68 8.10
C MET A 105 -4.14 14.74 9.18
N SER A 106 -4.83 14.51 10.32
CA SER A 106 -4.83 15.44 11.47
C SER A 106 -4.50 14.75 12.80
N PHE A 107 -3.84 13.61 12.76
CA PHE A 107 -3.44 12.88 13.96
C PHE A 107 -2.22 13.52 14.62
N GLU A 108 -2.18 13.52 15.95
CA GLU A 108 -1.06 14.03 16.74
C GLU A 108 -0.70 13.07 17.87
N ASN A 109 0.55 12.58 17.87
CA ASN A 109 1.15 11.83 18.98
C ASN A 109 0.30 10.64 19.50
N GLN A 110 -0.30 9.89 18.58
CA GLN A 110 -1.25 8.82 18.91
C GLN A 110 -0.67 7.42 18.69
N PHE A 111 0.14 7.22 17.64
CA PHE A 111 0.52 5.90 17.18
C PHE A 111 1.94 5.51 17.57
N LYS A 112 2.13 4.25 17.95
CA LYS A 112 3.44 3.65 18.16
C LYS A 112 4.10 3.30 16.84
N GLY A 113 3.33 2.87 15.86
CA GLY A 113 3.74 2.57 14.50
C GLY A 113 2.83 3.19 13.46
N ALA A 114 3.38 3.48 12.28
CA ALA A 114 2.62 3.79 11.08
C ALA A 114 3.17 2.99 9.91
N VAL A 115 2.30 2.55 9.03
CA VAL A 115 2.67 1.80 7.82
C VAL A 115 2.02 2.40 6.58
N LEU A 116 2.79 2.43 5.48
CA LEU A 116 2.31 2.57 4.10
C LEU A 116 2.83 1.38 3.32
N LEU A 117 1.96 0.42 3.04
CA LEU A 117 2.31 -0.85 2.44
C LEU A 117 1.93 -0.90 0.95
N SER A 118 2.40 -1.94 0.27
CA SER A 118 2.00 -2.26 -1.12
C SER A 118 2.17 -1.10 -2.11
N HIS A 119 3.25 -0.34 -1.96
CA HIS A 119 3.62 0.78 -2.85
C HIS A 119 2.66 1.98 -2.81
N SER A 120 1.94 2.18 -1.70
CA SER A 120 0.96 3.25 -1.56
C SER A 120 1.57 4.65 -1.32
N PHE A 121 2.87 4.85 -1.62
CA PHE A 121 3.57 6.13 -1.51
C PHE A 121 4.17 6.54 -2.85
N GLY A 122 4.06 7.84 -3.19
CA GLY A 122 4.58 8.38 -4.44
C GLY A 122 3.51 8.83 -5.44
N PHE A 123 2.23 8.78 -5.09
CA PHE A 123 1.12 9.17 -5.97
C PHE A 123 1.02 10.68 -6.25
N PHE A 124 1.71 11.50 -5.46
CA PHE A 124 1.61 12.94 -5.52
C PHE A 124 2.91 13.59 -6.02
N ASN A 125 2.90 14.92 -6.17
CA ASN A 125 4.12 15.65 -6.40
C ASN A 125 5.06 15.57 -5.18
N HIS A 126 6.31 16.02 -5.34
CA HIS A 126 7.34 15.89 -4.31
C HIS A 126 6.96 16.54 -2.97
N GLU A 127 6.40 17.76 -3.02
CA GLU A 127 6.02 18.50 -1.80
C GLU A 127 4.82 17.86 -1.09
N GLU A 128 3.85 17.37 -1.85
CA GLU A 128 2.70 16.65 -1.30
C GLU A 128 3.12 15.31 -0.68
N ASN A 129 3.99 14.53 -1.34
CA ASN A 129 4.56 13.32 -0.75
C ASN A 129 5.33 13.64 0.55
N LYS A 130 6.09 14.77 0.57
CA LYS A 130 6.77 15.23 1.78
C LYS A 130 5.78 15.65 2.87
N GLN A 131 4.62 16.22 2.50
CA GLN A 131 3.56 16.55 3.45
C GLN A 131 2.98 15.31 4.11
N VAL A 132 2.74 14.22 3.36
CA VAL A 132 2.31 12.93 3.94
C VAL A 132 3.30 12.46 5.01
N LEU A 133 4.61 12.54 4.76
CA LEU A 133 5.62 12.15 5.76
C LEU A 133 5.61 13.07 6.99
N LYS A 134 5.41 14.39 6.81
CA LYS A 134 5.29 15.35 7.92
C LYS A 134 4.11 15.02 8.82
N ASP A 135 2.95 14.76 8.22
CA ASP A 135 1.74 14.46 8.98
C ASP A 135 1.82 13.08 9.66
N THR A 136 2.45 12.09 9.00
CA THR A 136 2.77 10.81 9.62
C THR A 136 3.74 10.99 10.81
N HIS A 137 4.78 11.83 10.66
CA HIS A 137 5.68 12.13 11.77
C HIS A 137 4.95 12.77 12.97
N LYS A 138 4.00 13.69 12.73
CA LYS A 138 3.17 14.27 13.80
C LYS A 138 2.29 13.22 14.46
N ALA A 139 1.68 12.33 13.67
CA ALA A 139 0.81 11.26 14.15
C ALA A 139 1.50 10.28 15.10
N LEU A 140 2.79 10.04 14.89
CA LEU A 140 3.59 9.12 15.71
C LEU A 140 3.89 9.68 17.10
N LYS A 141 3.85 8.82 18.12
CA LYS A 141 4.37 9.07 19.47
C LYS A 141 5.89 9.28 19.44
N SER A 142 6.44 9.89 20.48
CA SER A 142 7.89 9.87 20.71
C SER A 142 8.41 8.42 20.72
N LYS A 143 9.49 8.16 19.99
CA LYS A 143 10.02 6.81 19.70
C LYS A 143 9.08 5.92 18.89
N GLY A 144 8.11 6.48 18.21
CA GLY A 144 7.30 5.79 17.20
C GLY A 144 8.09 5.58 15.92
N CYS A 145 7.63 4.67 15.07
CA CYS A 145 8.31 4.32 13.83
C CYS A 145 7.35 4.32 12.64
N LEU A 146 7.87 4.71 11.48
CA LEU A 146 7.21 4.60 10.19
C LEU A 146 7.85 3.48 9.37
N LEU A 147 7.04 2.64 8.73
CA LEU A 147 7.48 1.70 7.71
C LEU A 147 6.87 2.07 6.37
N LEU A 148 7.72 2.26 5.35
CA LEU A 148 7.33 2.45 3.95
C LEU A 148 7.71 1.21 3.14
N ASP A 149 6.78 0.65 2.39
CA ASP A 149 7.02 -0.44 1.46
C ASP A 149 6.98 0.10 0.02
N LEU A 150 8.13 0.36 -0.55
CA LEU A 150 8.32 1.04 -1.83
C LEU A 150 8.81 0.08 -2.92
N MET A 151 8.54 0.43 -4.17
CA MET A 151 9.21 -0.20 -5.31
C MET A 151 10.70 0.16 -5.30
N ASN A 152 11.54 -0.81 -5.66
CA ASN A 152 12.96 -0.55 -5.86
C ASN A 152 13.18 0.10 -7.25
N PRO A 153 13.63 1.35 -7.33
CA PRO A 153 13.80 2.04 -8.62
C PRO A 153 14.87 1.41 -9.51
N TYR A 154 15.76 0.60 -8.95
CA TYR A 154 16.84 -0.08 -9.69
C TYR A 154 16.43 -1.47 -10.18
N ASN A 155 15.40 -2.06 -9.61
CA ASN A 155 14.88 -3.38 -9.98
C ASN A 155 13.38 -3.32 -10.28
N ILE A 156 13.01 -2.49 -11.24
CA ILE A 156 11.65 -2.46 -11.75
C ILE A 156 11.51 -3.66 -12.68
N PRO A 157 10.60 -4.59 -12.36
CA PRO A 157 10.37 -5.71 -13.26
C PRO A 157 9.99 -5.18 -14.64
N ARG A 158 10.72 -5.58 -15.67
CA ARG A 158 10.36 -5.33 -17.07
C ARG A 158 9.18 -6.23 -17.39
N PHE A 159 8.01 -5.88 -16.89
CA PHE A 159 6.81 -6.66 -17.13
C PHE A 159 6.48 -6.61 -18.62
N HIS A 160 6.36 -7.76 -19.20
CA HIS A 160 5.53 -7.95 -20.39
C HIS A 160 4.06 -7.84 -19.95
N LYS A 161 3.13 -7.69 -20.91
CA LYS A 161 1.69 -7.83 -20.60
C LYS A 161 1.47 -9.10 -19.77
N VAL A 162 0.94 -8.95 -18.56
CA VAL A 162 0.73 -10.06 -17.64
C VAL A 162 -0.75 -10.26 -17.42
N TRP A 163 -1.23 -11.45 -17.79
CA TRP A 163 -2.54 -11.92 -17.38
C TRP A 163 -2.43 -12.54 -15.99
N THR A 164 -3.17 -12.02 -15.05
CA THR A 164 -3.30 -12.58 -13.70
C THR A 164 -4.67 -13.24 -13.60
N LEU A 165 -4.69 -14.53 -13.29
CA LEU A 165 -5.93 -15.23 -12.98
C LEU A 165 -6.37 -14.81 -11.58
N LEU A 166 -7.56 -14.22 -11.51
CA LEU A 166 -8.27 -13.93 -10.28
C LEU A 166 -9.49 -14.83 -10.18
N GLU A 167 -10.03 -15.03 -8.99
CA GLU A 167 -11.31 -15.70 -8.87
C GLU A 167 -12.39 -14.85 -9.55
N GLY A 168 -13.12 -15.48 -10.45
CA GLY A 168 -14.14 -14.82 -11.25
C GLY A 168 -13.63 -14.00 -12.43
N GLY A 169 -12.35 -14.13 -12.83
CA GLY A 169 -11.92 -13.44 -14.03
C GLY A 169 -10.43 -13.34 -14.27
N TYR A 170 -10.07 -12.50 -15.21
CA TYR A 170 -8.70 -12.29 -15.65
C TYR A 170 -8.36 -10.80 -15.63
N LEU A 171 -7.31 -10.44 -14.89
CA LEU A 171 -6.76 -9.09 -14.89
C LEU A 171 -5.57 -9.02 -15.86
N LEU A 172 -5.67 -8.16 -16.85
CA LEU A 172 -4.57 -7.78 -17.73
C LEU A 172 -3.96 -6.48 -17.22
N ASN A 173 -2.70 -6.54 -16.82
CA ASN A 173 -1.90 -5.35 -16.56
C ASN A 173 -0.97 -5.09 -17.73
N GLU A 174 -1.01 -3.89 -18.28
CA GLU A 174 0.02 -3.40 -19.19
C GLU A 174 1.29 -3.05 -18.39
N PRO A 175 2.49 -3.24 -18.99
CA PRO A 175 3.73 -2.95 -18.30
C PRO A 175 3.87 -1.44 -18.03
N HIS A 176 4.19 -1.08 -16.80
CA HIS A 176 4.55 0.28 -16.47
C HIS A 176 5.80 0.73 -17.23
N LEU A 177 5.88 2.01 -17.60
CA LEU A 177 7.04 2.61 -18.24
C LEU A 177 7.77 3.50 -17.23
N LEU A 178 9.05 3.21 -16.99
CA LEU A 178 9.90 4.11 -16.22
C LEU A 178 10.34 5.29 -17.09
N ASP A 179 9.85 6.48 -16.74
CA ASP A 179 10.40 7.75 -17.17
C ASP A 179 11.59 8.08 -16.25
N ALA A 180 12.76 7.53 -16.60
CA ALA A 180 13.94 7.64 -15.73
C ALA A 180 14.39 9.10 -15.48
N PRO A 181 14.40 10.00 -16.50
CA PRO A 181 14.72 11.41 -16.26
C PRO A 181 13.77 12.10 -15.27
N ALA A 182 12.48 11.79 -15.33
CA ALA A 182 11.48 12.35 -14.41
C ALA A 182 11.45 11.59 -13.06
N GLY A 183 12.03 10.39 -13.01
CA GLY A 183 11.92 9.50 -11.86
C GLY A 183 10.49 9.04 -11.59
N VAL A 184 9.72 8.83 -12.62
CA VAL A 184 8.29 8.49 -12.53
C VAL A 184 8.02 7.17 -13.22
N LEU A 185 7.32 6.29 -12.54
CA LEU A 185 6.74 5.10 -13.13
C LEU A 185 5.37 5.47 -13.69
N ARG A 186 5.27 5.53 -15.01
CA ARG A 186 4.03 5.93 -15.69
C ARG A 186 3.01 4.81 -15.59
N GLY A 187 1.81 5.17 -15.16
CA GLY A 187 0.67 4.28 -15.15
C GLY A 187 0.31 3.75 -16.53
N ARG A 188 -0.25 2.57 -16.57
CA ARG A 188 -0.72 1.93 -17.80
C ARG A 188 -2.12 1.40 -17.61
N PRO A 189 -2.89 1.28 -18.71
CA PRO A 189 -4.22 0.71 -18.66
C PRO A 189 -4.22 -0.66 -18.01
N ALA A 190 -5.24 -0.93 -17.25
CA ALA A 190 -5.56 -2.26 -16.80
C ALA A 190 -6.96 -2.64 -17.31
N THR A 191 -7.15 -3.92 -17.58
CA THR A 191 -8.42 -4.46 -18.07
C THR A 191 -8.77 -5.68 -17.22
N PHE A 192 -10.01 -5.74 -16.74
CA PHE A 192 -10.49 -6.90 -16.03
C PHE A 192 -11.66 -7.55 -16.77
N ILE A 193 -11.52 -8.82 -17.10
CA ILE A 193 -12.58 -9.66 -17.66
C ILE A 193 -13.30 -10.32 -16.48
N ASP A 194 -14.47 -9.82 -16.13
CA ASP A 194 -15.32 -10.35 -15.07
C ASP A 194 -16.20 -11.47 -15.62
N THR A 195 -15.77 -12.71 -15.44
CA THR A 195 -16.49 -13.90 -15.94
C THR A 195 -17.70 -14.25 -15.09
N LEU A 196 -17.82 -13.73 -13.87
CA LEU A 196 -18.98 -13.98 -13.00
C LEU A 196 -20.19 -13.11 -13.41
N ASN A 197 -19.92 -11.89 -13.87
CA ASN A 197 -20.97 -10.93 -14.21
C ASN A 197 -21.05 -10.63 -15.72
N ASP A 198 -20.33 -11.39 -16.54
CA ASP A 198 -20.24 -11.21 -18.01
C ASP A 198 -19.89 -9.77 -18.43
N ARG A 199 -18.91 -9.17 -17.74
CA ARG A 199 -18.48 -7.78 -17.97
C ARG A 199 -17.02 -7.67 -18.39
N LEU A 200 -16.73 -6.65 -19.20
CA LEU A 200 -15.39 -6.15 -19.48
C LEU A 200 -15.21 -4.82 -18.73
N VAL A 201 -14.41 -4.81 -17.71
CA VAL A 201 -14.12 -3.60 -16.90
C VAL A 201 -12.82 -3.00 -17.37
N LEU A 202 -12.87 -1.76 -17.82
CA LEU A 202 -11.73 -0.99 -18.32
C LEU A 202 -11.42 0.14 -17.34
N MET A 203 -10.14 0.44 -17.20
CA MET A 203 -9.71 1.69 -16.57
C MET A 203 -9.86 2.82 -17.59
N ASP A 204 -10.53 3.91 -17.23
CA ASP A 204 -10.74 5.05 -18.11
C ASP A 204 -9.41 5.79 -18.43
N GLU A 205 -9.40 6.59 -19.50
CA GLU A 205 -8.19 7.30 -19.94
C GLU A 205 -7.75 8.36 -18.92
N ASP A 206 -8.67 9.02 -18.22
CA ASP A 206 -8.36 10.02 -17.21
C ASP A 206 -7.72 9.38 -15.97
N ALA A 207 -8.06 8.13 -15.66
CA ALA A 207 -7.43 7.36 -14.59
C ALA A 207 -5.95 7.06 -14.84
N LEU A 208 -5.50 7.06 -16.10
CA LEU A 208 -4.10 6.78 -16.44
C LEU A 208 -3.15 7.86 -15.94
N SER A 209 -3.55 9.13 -15.99
CA SER A 209 -2.74 10.25 -15.49
C SER A 209 -2.61 10.23 -13.96
N ASN A 210 -3.55 9.61 -13.26
CA ASN A 210 -3.57 9.48 -11.80
C ASN A 210 -2.87 8.21 -11.29
N ASN A 211 -2.36 7.37 -12.19
CA ASN A 211 -1.67 6.12 -11.87
C ASN A 211 -0.13 6.24 -11.98
N ASP A 212 0.37 7.44 -12.10
CA ASP A 212 1.80 7.72 -12.09
C ASP A 212 2.34 7.65 -10.66
N ILE A 213 3.49 6.98 -10.48
CA ILE A 213 4.13 6.85 -9.16
C ILE A 213 5.50 7.48 -9.21
N ARG A 214 5.75 8.49 -8.37
CA ARG A 214 7.08 9.04 -8.17
C ARG A 214 7.96 8.00 -7.51
N MET A 215 8.98 7.57 -8.22
CA MET A 215 9.99 6.63 -7.74
C MET A 215 11.09 7.39 -6.99
N TYR A 216 11.36 6.98 -5.78
CA TYR A 216 12.41 7.56 -4.95
C TYR A 216 13.60 6.61 -4.85
N THR A 217 14.81 7.13 -5.04
CA THR A 217 16.03 6.40 -4.68
C THR A 217 16.18 6.35 -3.16
N ALA A 218 17.02 5.43 -2.66
CA ALA A 218 17.30 5.35 -1.22
C ALA A 218 17.89 6.65 -0.64
N LEU A 219 18.65 7.41 -1.44
CA LEU A 219 19.19 8.70 -1.02
C LEU A 219 18.11 9.77 -0.94
N GLU A 220 17.23 9.86 -1.93
CA GLU A 220 16.14 10.84 -1.94
C GLU A 220 15.16 10.60 -0.78
N ILE A 221 14.71 9.36 -0.57
CA ILE A 221 13.76 9.07 0.50
C ILE A 221 14.40 9.26 1.89
N ARG A 222 15.69 8.92 2.06
CA ARG A 222 16.45 9.20 3.27
C ARG A 222 16.47 10.71 3.56
N GLY A 223 16.90 11.52 2.58
CA GLY A 223 16.96 12.99 2.75
C GLY A 223 15.59 13.59 3.08
N MET A 224 14.52 13.13 2.43
CA MET A 224 13.16 13.58 2.70
C MET A 224 12.70 13.22 4.13
N LEU A 225 13.01 12.01 4.61
CA LEU A 225 12.69 11.57 5.96
C LEU A 225 13.49 12.35 7.03
N GLU A 226 14.79 12.59 6.79
CA GLU A 226 15.64 13.39 7.67
C GLU A 226 15.15 14.84 7.76
N ASP A 227 14.80 15.46 6.63
CA ASP A 227 14.23 16.81 6.57
C ASP A 227 12.93 16.96 7.36
N VAL A 228 12.12 15.91 7.42
CA VAL A 228 10.85 15.86 8.17
C VAL A 228 11.09 15.66 9.66
N GLY A 229 12.26 15.14 10.06
CA GLY A 229 12.64 14.94 11.45
C GLY A 229 12.78 13.49 11.89
N PHE A 230 12.61 12.53 10.99
CA PHE A 230 12.91 11.14 11.28
C PHE A 230 14.42 10.93 11.45
N LYS A 231 14.77 9.95 12.29
CA LYS A 231 16.17 9.58 12.62
C LYS A 231 16.35 8.08 12.37
N LYS A 232 17.56 7.59 12.43
CA LYS A 232 17.89 6.17 12.33
C LYS A 232 17.07 5.47 11.21
N ILE A 233 17.40 5.77 9.97
CA ILE A 233 16.69 5.25 8.79
C ILE A 233 17.38 3.98 8.33
N GLU A 234 16.64 2.87 8.30
CA GLU A 234 17.10 1.53 7.92
C GLU A 234 16.40 1.09 6.63
N PHE A 235 17.11 0.31 5.79
CA PHE A 235 16.59 -0.17 4.52
C PHE A 235 16.65 -1.69 4.46
N TYR A 236 15.53 -2.30 4.02
CA TYR A 236 15.42 -3.74 3.78
C TYR A 236 15.05 -4.02 2.34
N GLY A 237 15.53 -5.15 1.80
CA GLY A 237 15.33 -5.57 0.42
C GLY A 237 14.05 -6.37 0.18
N GLN A 238 13.30 -6.67 1.23
CA GLN A 238 12.02 -7.38 1.19
C GLN A 238 11.16 -7.04 2.41
N ASN A 239 9.87 -7.31 2.29
CA ASN A 239 8.85 -7.08 3.33
C ASN A 239 8.40 -8.39 4.04
N LYS A 240 9.30 -9.34 4.19
CA LYS A 240 9.08 -10.63 4.86
C LYS A 240 10.32 -11.06 5.64
N LEU A 241 10.15 -12.00 6.54
CA LEU A 241 11.25 -12.60 7.29
C LEU A 241 11.91 -13.76 6.49
N PRO A 242 13.21 -14.02 6.69
CA PRO A 242 14.15 -13.24 7.48
C PRO A 242 14.44 -11.86 6.87
N ARG A 243 14.87 -10.90 7.69
CA ARG A 243 15.25 -9.56 7.19
C ARG A 243 16.39 -9.68 6.19
N MET A 244 16.29 -8.97 5.08
CA MET A 244 17.33 -8.91 4.05
C MET A 244 17.76 -7.45 3.87
N GLN A 245 19.07 -7.23 3.81
CA GLN A 245 19.60 -5.89 3.55
C GLN A 245 19.23 -5.44 2.13
N TYR A 246 18.91 -4.16 1.98
CA TYR A 246 18.60 -3.55 0.69
C TYR A 246 19.83 -3.48 -0.21
N SER A 247 19.63 -3.80 -1.48
CA SER A 247 20.59 -3.64 -2.57
C SER A 247 19.86 -3.23 -3.87
N ALA A 248 20.62 -2.90 -4.91
CA ALA A 248 20.04 -2.58 -6.22
C ALA A 248 19.22 -3.75 -6.81
N ASP A 249 19.57 -4.99 -6.49
CA ASP A 249 18.90 -6.19 -6.98
C ASP A 249 17.72 -6.64 -6.09
N SER A 250 17.45 -5.91 -5.01
CA SER A 250 16.38 -6.26 -4.08
C SER A 250 15.01 -6.17 -4.76
N GLU A 251 14.10 -7.05 -4.38
CA GLU A 251 12.72 -7.07 -4.88
C GLU A 251 11.97 -5.78 -4.52
N ARG A 252 12.26 -5.23 -3.33
CA ARG A 252 11.61 -4.05 -2.78
C ARG A 252 12.61 -3.10 -2.14
N MET A 253 12.18 -1.90 -1.87
CA MET A 253 12.84 -0.97 -0.96
C MET A 253 11.92 -0.70 0.22
N VAL A 254 12.13 -1.41 1.32
CA VAL A 254 11.37 -1.21 2.56
C VAL A 254 12.19 -0.32 3.49
N VAL A 255 11.57 0.77 3.96
CA VAL A 255 12.24 1.80 4.75
C VAL A 255 11.63 1.89 6.14
N LEU A 256 12.44 1.67 7.17
CA LEU A 256 12.07 1.90 8.56
C LEU A 256 12.69 3.21 9.04
N ALA A 257 11.87 4.13 9.55
CA ALA A 257 12.28 5.42 10.04
C ALA A 257 11.77 5.67 11.47
N HIS A 258 12.62 6.14 12.36
CA HIS A 258 12.31 6.37 13.78
C HIS A 258 12.09 7.86 14.06
N LYS A 259 11.02 8.19 14.81
CA LYS A 259 10.76 9.55 15.31
C LYS A 259 11.62 9.89 16.53
#